data_4f9e2229c1d49ac40b54f964dea2f9ca
#
_entry.id   4f9e2229c1d49ac40b54f964dea2f9ca
#
_cell.length_a   1.000
_cell.length_b   1.000
_cell.length_c   1.000
_cell.angle_alpha   90.00
_cell.angle_beta   90.00
_cell.angle_gamma   90.00
#
_symmetry.space_group_name_H-M   'P 1'
#
loop_
_entity.id
_entity.type
_entity.pdbx_description
1 polymer ?
#
loop_
_entity_poly.entity_id
_entity_poly.type
_entity_poly.pdbx_seq_one_letter_code
_entity_poly.pdbx_strand_id
1 'polypeptide(L)'
;MKQQKEKQNRGRSPERERQFQKLKETLQENREVYIRMLKKLVAIDTHDIGHGIGGGLEQKGQEFLIHLLSSMGADAIDVDPMSEAVIEECLEKHQEGNPGHNQENRSNVYAVFRGSEGGRTLIFNGHMDVMPADEADGWTNPPFEPVIRDGRLYGRGAADMKGGLMASVMAVRLLKGAGISIP
;
A
#
# COMPACT_ATOMS: atom_id res chain seq x y z
N MET A 1 -2.87 16.18 -29.02
CA MET A 1 -3.79 15.37 -28.21
C MET A 1 -4.50 14.23 -28.95
N LYS A 2 -5.06 14.38 -30.14
CA LYS A 2 -5.70 13.28 -30.91
C LYS A 2 -4.72 12.14 -31.28
N GLN A 3 -3.50 12.44 -31.75
CA GLN A 3 -2.51 11.42 -32.14
C GLN A 3 -1.93 10.62 -30.96
N GLN A 4 -1.91 11.16 -29.74
CA GLN A 4 -1.53 10.39 -28.55
C GLN A 4 -2.63 9.41 -28.11
N LYS A 5 -3.90 9.75 -28.26
CA LYS A 5 -5.03 8.84 -27.99
C LYS A 5 -5.09 7.68 -28.98
N GLU A 6 -4.76 7.92 -30.25
CA GLU A 6 -4.74 6.87 -31.29
C GLU A 6 -3.58 5.88 -31.12
N LYS A 7 -2.41 6.30 -30.59
CA LYS A 7 -1.29 5.40 -30.32
C LYS A 7 -1.53 4.47 -29.12
N GLN A 8 -2.36 4.86 -28.15
CA GLN A 8 -2.70 4.02 -26.99
C GLN A 8 -3.72 2.92 -27.31
N ASN A 9 -4.45 3.03 -28.43
CA ASN A 9 -5.54 2.10 -28.79
C ASN A 9 -5.11 0.99 -29.77
N ARG A 10 -3.85 0.96 -30.19
CA ARG A 10 -3.36 -0.07 -31.12
C ARG A 10 -3.12 -1.37 -30.37
N GLY A 11 -4.14 -2.27 -30.34
CA GLY A 11 -3.96 -3.67 -29.93
C GLY A 11 -4.85 -4.22 -28.83
N ARG A 12 -5.83 -3.48 -28.33
CA ARG A 12 -6.79 -4.05 -27.38
C ARG A 12 -7.95 -4.72 -28.12
N SER A 13 -8.32 -5.93 -27.69
CA SER A 13 -9.56 -6.54 -28.16
C SER A 13 -10.78 -5.68 -27.72
N PRO A 14 -11.93 -5.76 -28.44
CA PRO A 14 -13.13 -5.03 -28.05
C PRO A 14 -13.58 -5.30 -26.60
N GLU A 15 -13.34 -6.51 -26.12
CA GLU A 15 -13.63 -6.89 -24.74
C GLU A 15 -12.73 -6.17 -23.73
N ARG A 16 -11.42 -6.16 -23.98
CA ARG A 16 -10.45 -5.42 -23.15
C ARG A 16 -10.72 -3.93 -23.13
N GLU A 17 -11.19 -3.37 -24.22
CA GLU A 17 -11.57 -1.95 -24.26
C GLU A 17 -12.80 -1.68 -23.40
N ARG A 18 -13.82 -2.55 -23.44
CA ARG A 18 -14.99 -2.45 -22.54
C ARG A 18 -14.60 -2.57 -21.08
N GLN A 19 -13.76 -3.54 -20.72
CA GLN A 19 -13.26 -3.69 -19.36
C GLN A 19 -12.49 -2.44 -18.89
N PHE A 20 -11.64 -1.90 -19.75
CA PHE A 20 -10.87 -0.70 -19.43
C PHE A 20 -11.77 0.53 -19.24
N GLN A 21 -12.81 0.68 -20.05
CA GLN A 21 -13.77 1.76 -19.89
C GLN A 21 -14.54 1.61 -18.57
N LYS A 22 -14.97 0.40 -18.24
CA LYS A 22 -15.64 0.10 -16.95
C LYS A 22 -14.76 0.41 -15.75
N LEU A 23 -13.44 0.06 -15.81
CA LEU A 23 -12.49 0.42 -14.77
C LEU A 23 -12.38 1.93 -14.58
N LYS A 24 -12.34 2.71 -15.66
CA LYS A 24 -12.31 4.18 -15.58
C LYS A 24 -13.55 4.76 -14.91
N GLU A 25 -14.72 4.27 -15.28
CA GLU A 25 -15.99 4.69 -14.69
C GLU A 25 -16.05 4.36 -13.21
N THR A 26 -15.74 3.11 -12.84
CA THR A 26 -15.68 2.67 -11.44
C THR A 26 -14.64 3.46 -10.62
N LEU A 27 -13.48 3.77 -11.22
CA LEU A 27 -12.46 4.59 -10.56
C LEU A 27 -12.97 6.01 -10.30
N GLN A 28 -13.63 6.61 -11.27
CA GLN A 28 -14.19 7.96 -11.16
C GLN A 28 -15.28 8.03 -10.08
N GLU A 29 -16.18 7.06 -10.06
CA GLU A 29 -17.26 6.96 -9.08
C GLU A 29 -16.73 6.77 -7.65
N ASN A 30 -15.64 6.03 -7.47
CA ASN A 30 -15.06 5.70 -6.18
C ASN A 30 -13.85 6.56 -5.79
N ARG A 31 -13.49 7.56 -6.59
CA ARG A 31 -12.30 8.38 -6.41
C ARG A 31 -12.15 8.92 -4.99
N GLU A 32 -13.21 9.51 -4.46
CA GLU A 32 -13.21 10.11 -3.12
C GLU A 32 -13.09 9.06 -2.01
N VAL A 33 -13.60 7.85 -2.24
CA VAL A 33 -13.43 6.72 -1.31
C VAL A 33 -11.96 6.31 -1.24
N TYR A 34 -11.30 6.19 -2.39
CA TYR A 34 -9.89 5.80 -2.47
C TYR A 34 -8.97 6.84 -1.85
N ILE A 35 -9.20 8.12 -2.13
CA ILE A 35 -8.47 9.23 -1.52
C ILE A 35 -8.64 9.21 0.01
N ARG A 36 -9.86 9.02 0.50
CA ARG A 36 -10.14 8.96 1.93
C ARG A 36 -9.42 7.77 2.62
N MET A 37 -9.32 6.61 1.95
CA MET A 37 -8.59 5.46 2.48
C MET A 37 -7.09 5.72 2.54
N LEU A 38 -6.51 6.34 1.50
CA LEU A 38 -5.11 6.77 1.52
C LEU A 38 -4.86 7.78 2.65
N LYS A 39 -5.73 8.78 2.79
CA LYS A 39 -5.61 9.75 3.90
C LYS A 39 -5.63 9.06 5.26
N LYS A 40 -6.49 8.07 5.46
CA LYS A 40 -6.55 7.31 6.72
C LYS A 40 -5.23 6.58 7.00
N LEU A 41 -4.64 5.93 6.00
CA LEU A 41 -3.35 5.25 6.18
C LEU A 41 -2.22 6.23 6.45
N VAL A 42 -2.18 7.36 5.75
CA VAL A 42 -1.15 8.40 5.96
C VAL A 42 -1.30 9.05 7.34
N ALA A 43 -2.51 9.18 7.86
CA ALA A 43 -2.77 9.73 9.19
C ALA A 43 -2.34 8.82 10.35
N ILE A 44 -2.09 7.54 10.09
CA ILE A 44 -1.55 6.64 11.11
C ILE A 44 -0.05 6.88 11.19
N ASP A 45 0.43 7.25 12.37
CA ASP A 45 1.85 7.36 12.64
C ASP A 45 2.46 5.94 12.72
N THR A 46 3.34 5.64 11.79
CA THR A 46 4.04 4.36 11.68
C THR A 46 5.56 4.58 11.59
N HIS A 47 6.06 5.64 12.23
CA HIS A 47 7.48 5.92 12.15
C HIS A 47 8.30 4.84 12.88
N ASP A 48 9.41 4.50 12.26
CA ASP A 48 10.41 3.61 12.79
C ASP A 48 11.78 4.24 12.55
N ILE A 49 12.52 4.48 13.62
CA ILE A 49 13.83 5.12 13.55
C ILE A 49 14.96 4.18 14.02
N GLY A 50 14.67 2.90 14.20
CA GLY A 50 15.69 1.90 14.52
C GLY A 50 16.19 1.97 15.96
N HIS A 51 17.48 1.97 16.14
CA HIS A 51 18.19 1.73 17.41
C HIS A 51 17.60 2.36 18.67
N GLY A 52 17.28 1.51 19.66
CA GLY A 52 16.87 1.94 20.99
C GLY A 52 15.48 2.54 21.09
N ILE A 53 14.69 2.49 20.04
CA ILE A 53 13.31 2.96 20.01
C ILE A 53 12.37 1.78 20.18
N GLY A 54 11.33 1.99 20.98
CA GLY A 54 10.27 1.01 21.12
C GLY A 54 9.64 0.74 19.77
N GLY A 55 9.57 -0.52 19.37
CA GLY A 55 8.85 -0.94 18.16
C GLY A 55 7.36 -0.76 18.30
N GLY A 56 6.63 -1.15 17.26
CA GLY A 56 5.18 -1.35 17.36
C GLY A 56 4.31 -0.21 16.86
N LEU A 57 4.84 0.90 16.39
CA LEU A 57 4.02 1.96 15.81
C LEU A 57 3.34 1.54 14.50
N GLU A 58 3.90 0.57 13.79
CA GLU A 58 3.31 0.00 12.57
C GLU A 58 2.06 -0.82 12.85
N GLN A 59 1.86 -1.33 14.07
CA GLN A 59 0.74 -2.20 14.43
C GLN A 59 -0.61 -1.61 14.00
N LYS A 60 -0.86 -0.33 14.29
CA LYS A 60 -2.13 0.32 13.89
C LYS A 60 -2.31 0.39 12.37
N GLY A 61 -1.21 0.57 11.64
CA GLY A 61 -1.21 0.54 10.17
C GLY A 61 -1.51 -0.86 9.64
N GLN A 62 -0.92 -1.88 10.25
CA GLN A 62 -1.17 -3.29 9.92
C GLN A 62 -2.63 -3.66 10.19
N GLU A 63 -3.17 -3.32 11.36
CA GLU A 63 -4.57 -3.54 11.71
C GLU A 63 -5.52 -2.86 10.71
N PHE A 64 -5.23 -1.62 10.32
CA PHE A 64 -6.00 -0.91 9.30
C PHE A 64 -6.00 -1.66 7.97
N LEU A 65 -4.83 -2.14 7.51
CA LEU A 65 -4.72 -2.89 6.26
C LEU A 65 -5.41 -4.26 6.35
N ILE A 66 -5.26 -4.98 7.45
CA ILE A 66 -5.93 -6.26 7.69
C ILE A 66 -7.45 -6.08 7.59
N HIS A 67 -8.01 -5.09 8.27
CA HIS A 67 -9.44 -4.79 8.19
C HIS A 67 -9.88 -4.42 6.76
N LEU A 68 -9.09 -3.62 6.06
CA LEU A 68 -9.39 -3.22 4.69
C LEU A 68 -9.37 -4.43 3.74
N LEU A 69 -8.32 -5.24 3.78
CA LEU A 69 -8.14 -6.43 2.94
C LEU A 69 -9.22 -7.48 3.21
N SER A 70 -9.55 -7.70 4.50
CA SER A 70 -10.68 -8.55 4.90
C SER A 70 -12.00 -8.04 4.34
N SER A 71 -12.28 -6.73 4.46
CA SER A 71 -13.50 -6.11 3.93
C SER A 71 -13.62 -6.19 2.40
N MET A 72 -12.49 -6.35 1.72
CA MET A 72 -12.42 -6.59 0.28
C MET A 72 -12.62 -8.05 -0.09
N GLY A 73 -12.73 -8.95 0.88
CA GLY A 73 -12.90 -10.38 0.68
C GLY A 73 -11.60 -11.03 0.19
N ALA A 74 -10.51 -10.81 0.91
CA ALA A 74 -9.30 -11.60 0.74
C ALA A 74 -9.59 -13.08 1.07
N ASP A 75 -9.09 -14.00 0.26
CA ASP A 75 -9.29 -15.44 0.46
C ASP A 75 -8.44 -15.98 1.61
N ALA A 76 -7.32 -15.33 1.90
CA ALA A 76 -6.50 -15.59 3.07
C ALA A 76 -5.80 -14.29 3.50
N ILE A 77 -5.62 -14.13 4.81
CA ILE A 77 -4.77 -13.12 5.40
C ILE A 77 -3.91 -13.81 6.44
N ASP A 78 -2.61 -13.68 6.28
CA ASP A 78 -1.61 -14.20 7.20
C ASP A 78 -0.81 -13.05 7.80
N VAL A 79 -0.49 -13.14 9.09
CA VAL A 79 0.28 -12.15 9.83
C VAL A 79 1.49 -12.86 10.40
N ASP A 80 2.64 -12.56 9.85
CA ASP A 80 3.92 -13.17 10.21
C ASP A 80 4.73 -12.20 11.09
N PRO A 81 4.84 -12.45 12.40
CA PRO A 81 5.65 -11.63 13.29
C PRO A 81 7.12 -11.69 12.89
N MET A 82 7.79 -10.56 12.93
CA MET A 82 9.22 -10.53 12.71
C MET A 82 9.94 -11.18 13.88
N SER A 83 10.68 -12.26 13.61
CA SER A 83 11.44 -12.99 14.62
C SER A 83 12.80 -12.34 14.83
N GLU A 84 13.07 -11.85 16.03
CA GLU A 84 14.38 -11.29 16.39
C GLU A 84 15.50 -12.30 16.14
N ALA A 85 15.31 -13.57 16.52
CA ALA A 85 16.32 -14.61 16.31
C ALA A 85 16.66 -14.84 14.83
N VAL A 86 15.64 -14.81 13.95
CA VAL A 86 15.87 -14.94 12.49
C VAL A 86 16.60 -13.71 11.94
N ILE A 87 16.27 -12.53 12.43
CA ILE A 87 16.93 -11.30 12.02
C ILE A 87 18.38 -11.29 12.47
N GLU A 88 18.67 -11.67 13.73
CA GLU A 88 20.03 -11.79 14.26
C GLU A 88 20.86 -12.80 13.46
N GLU A 89 20.29 -13.98 13.16
CA GLU A 89 20.96 -14.98 12.31
C GLU A 89 21.28 -14.40 10.91
N CYS A 90 20.35 -13.67 10.32
CA CYS A 90 20.59 -13.04 9.01
C CYS A 90 21.66 -11.95 9.08
N LEU A 91 21.66 -11.11 10.10
CA LEU A 91 22.67 -10.08 10.33
C LEU A 91 24.06 -10.69 10.49
N GLU A 92 24.20 -11.75 11.31
CA GLU A 92 25.46 -12.47 11.48
C GLU A 92 25.95 -13.11 10.18
N LYS A 93 25.05 -13.78 9.46
CA LYS A 93 25.37 -14.50 8.22
C LYS A 93 25.79 -13.59 7.08
N HIS A 94 25.11 -12.47 6.91
CA HIS A 94 25.31 -11.58 5.77
C HIS A 94 26.16 -10.35 6.09
N GLN A 95 26.49 -10.11 7.36
CA GLN A 95 27.24 -8.94 7.82
C GLN A 95 26.65 -7.60 7.32
N GLU A 96 25.35 -7.57 7.12
CA GLU A 96 24.59 -6.44 6.58
C GLU A 96 23.39 -6.14 7.48
N GLY A 97 22.93 -4.89 7.47
CA GLY A 97 21.75 -4.42 8.19
C GLY A 97 22.08 -3.54 9.38
N ASN A 98 21.06 -3.19 10.13
CA ASN A 98 21.14 -2.34 11.31
C ASN A 98 20.87 -3.17 12.57
N PRO A 99 21.89 -3.52 13.35
CA PRO A 99 21.66 -4.20 14.63
C PRO A 99 20.94 -3.26 15.62
N GLY A 100 20.19 -3.82 16.54
CA GLY A 100 19.54 -3.08 17.63
C GLY A 100 18.18 -2.49 17.30
N HIS A 101 17.56 -2.91 16.19
CA HIS A 101 16.14 -2.61 15.93
C HIS A 101 15.25 -3.42 16.87
N ASN A 102 14.23 -2.78 17.42
CA ASN A 102 13.18 -3.46 18.15
C ASN A 102 12.11 -3.95 17.16
N GLN A 103 11.86 -5.26 17.14
CA GLN A 103 10.90 -5.90 16.26
C GLN A 103 9.55 -6.18 16.95
N GLU A 104 9.37 -5.74 18.17
CA GLU A 104 8.13 -5.93 18.93
C GLU A 104 6.95 -5.30 18.19
N ASN A 105 5.85 -6.04 18.08
CA ASN A 105 4.63 -5.63 17.37
C ASN A 105 4.84 -5.21 15.90
N ARG A 106 5.90 -5.71 15.27
CA ARG A 106 6.14 -5.61 13.83
C ARG A 106 5.84 -6.93 13.17
N SER A 107 5.08 -6.90 12.09
CA SER A 107 4.69 -8.10 11.37
C SER A 107 4.65 -7.83 9.88
N ASN A 108 4.90 -8.86 9.08
CA ASN A 108 4.53 -8.85 7.69
C ASN A 108 3.06 -9.26 7.55
N VAL A 109 2.32 -8.59 6.70
CA VAL A 109 0.93 -8.92 6.41
C VAL A 109 0.84 -9.42 4.98
N TYR A 110 0.41 -10.66 4.80
CA TYR A 110 0.18 -11.29 3.50
C TYR A 110 -1.31 -11.42 3.27
N ALA A 111 -1.80 -10.98 2.12
CA ALA A 111 -3.19 -11.16 1.73
C ALA A 111 -3.24 -11.79 0.34
N VAL A 112 -4.08 -12.79 0.19
CA VAL A 112 -4.27 -13.53 -1.06
C VAL A 112 -5.67 -13.25 -1.61
N PHE A 113 -5.73 -12.86 -2.87
CA PHE A 113 -6.94 -12.81 -3.66
C PHE A 113 -6.79 -13.81 -4.79
N ARG A 114 -7.52 -14.91 -4.73
CA ARG A 114 -7.43 -15.98 -5.72
C ARG A 114 -8.06 -15.52 -7.04
N GLY A 115 -7.33 -15.77 -8.11
CA GLY A 115 -7.81 -15.59 -9.46
C GLY A 115 -8.39 -16.86 -10.06
N SER A 116 -8.59 -16.84 -11.37
CA SER A 116 -8.97 -18.04 -12.13
C SER A 116 -7.82 -19.05 -12.21
N GLU A 117 -8.15 -20.33 -12.35
CA GLU A 117 -7.13 -21.37 -12.52
C GLU A 117 -6.30 -21.14 -13.80
N GLY A 118 -4.99 -21.40 -13.72
CA GLY A 118 -4.04 -21.28 -14.84
C GLY A 118 -3.54 -19.87 -15.11
N GLY A 119 -3.94 -18.89 -14.30
CA GLY A 119 -3.41 -17.52 -14.35
C GLY A 119 -1.99 -17.39 -13.79
N ARG A 120 -1.42 -16.19 -13.91
CA ARG A 120 -0.14 -15.85 -13.29
C ARG A 120 -0.36 -15.23 -11.93
N THR A 121 0.53 -15.53 -10.99
CA THR A 121 0.57 -14.85 -9.69
C THR A 121 1.25 -13.50 -9.85
N LEU A 122 0.60 -12.44 -9.36
CA LEU A 122 1.17 -11.11 -9.22
C LEU A 122 1.32 -10.82 -7.73
N ILE A 123 2.52 -10.41 -7.33
CA ILE A 123 2.81 -10.00 -5.96
C ILE A 123 3.02 -8.49 -5.95
N PHE A 124 2.27 -7.81 -5.08
CA PHE A 124 2.55 -6.44 -4.69
C PHE A 124 3.31 -6.48 -3.36
N ASN A 125 4.46 -5.84 -3.32
CA ASN A 125 5.26 -5.70 -2.11
C ASN A 125 5.41 -4.22 -1.79
N GLY A 126 5.24 -3.85 -0.52
CA GLY A 126 5.38 -2.48 -0.06
C GLY A 126 5.47 -2.41 1.45
N HIS A 127 6.07 -1.33 1.95
CA HIS A 127 6.21 -1.05 3.37
C HIS A 127 5.27 0.07 3.83
N MET A 128 5.01 0.13 5.12
CA MET A 128 4.20 1.18 5.73
C MET A 128 4.94 2.01 6.76
N ASP A 129 6.13 1.54 7.20
CA ASP A 129 6.99 2.32 8.06
C ASP A 129 7.42 3.60 7.36
N VAL A 130 7.67 4.63 8.14
CA VAL A 130 8.07 5.95 7.64
C VAL A 130 9.15 6.52 8.53
N MET A 131 9.98 7.38 7.95
CA MET A 131 10.94 8.16 8.72
C MET A 131 10.22 9.09 9.69
N PRO A 132 10.82 9.40 10.84
CA PRO A 132 10.32 10.46 11.73
C PRO A 132 10.11 11.76 10.98
N ALA A 133 9.31 12.63 11.54
CA ALA A 133 9.07 13.95 11.01
C ALA A 133 9.38 14.98 12.10
N ASP A 134 10.46 15.72 11.91
CA ASP A 134 10.92 16.75 12.83
C ASP A 134 10.41 18.13 12.44
N GLU A 135 10.37 19.05 13.41
CA GLU A 135 10.04 20.45 13.14
C GLU A 135 10.99 21.10 12.11
N ALA A 136 12.26 20.67 12.11
CA ALA A 136 13.28 21.14 11.17
C ALA A 136 13.00 20.75 9.71
N ASP A 137 12.11 19.77 9.45
CA ASP A 137 11.72 19.36 8.10
C ASP A 137 10.90 20.43 7.34
N GLY A 138 10.48 21.49 8.02
CA GLY A 138 9.73 22.61 7.40
C GLY A 138 8.31 22.24 6.99
N TRP A 139 7.66 21.35 7.71
CA TRP A 139 6.27 20.97 7.46
C TRP A 139 5.33 22.16 7.56
N THR A 140 4.49 22.34 6.55
CA THR A 140 3.45 23.38 6.51
C THR A 140 2.11 22.94 7.11
N ASN A 141 1.99 21.67 7.46
CA ASN A 141 0.88 21.03 8.20
C ASN A 141 1.44 19.89 9.02
N PRO A 142 0.80 19.47 10.09
CA PRO A 142 1.24 18.32 10.87
C PRO A 142 1.46 17.09 9.97
N PRO A 143 2.59 16.38 10.08
CA PRO A 143 2.98 15.31 9.16
C PRO A 143 1.96 14.19 9.01
N PHE A 144 1.25 13.85 10.09
CA PHE A 144 0.21 12.82 10.13
C PHE A 144 -1.22 13.38 10.02
N GLU A 145 -1.36 14.64 9.65
CA GLU A 145 -2.64 15.26 9.27
C GLU A 145 -2.65 15.54 7.76
N PRO A 146 -2.90 14.50 6.93
CA PRO A 146 -2.73 14.63 5.49
C PRO A 146 -3.73 15.62 4.88
N VAL A 147 -3.21 16.54 4.08
CA VAL A 147 -3.97 17.57 3.38
C VAL A 147 -3.85 17.42 1.88
N ILE A 148 -4.87 17.86 1.14
CA ILE A 148 -4.83 17.94 -0.31
C ILE A 148 -4.77 19.40 -0.71
N ARG A 149 -3.75 19.76 -1.50
CA ARG A 149 -3.56 21.07 -2.11
C ARG A 149 -3.15 20.87 -3.56
N ASP A 150 -3.77 21.61 -4.46
CA ASP A 150 -3.46 21.58 -5.91
C ASP A 150 -3.41 20.15 -6.51
N GLY A 151 -4.34 19.28 -6.08
CA GLY A 151 -4.45 17.90 -6.54
C GLY A 151 -3.36 16.95 -6.02
N ARG A 152 -2.55 17.37 -5.06
CA ARG A 152 -1.51 16.56 -4.41
C ARG A 152 -1.83 16.34 -2.94
N LEU A 153 -1.55 15.13 -2.45
CA LEU A 153 -1.68 14.78 -1.03
C LEU A 153 -0.33 14.97 -0.33
N TYR A 154 -0.34 15.75 0.73
CA TYR A 154 0.83 16.04 1.56
C TYR A 154 0.65 15.38 2.93
N GLY A 155 1.67 14.66 3.38
CA GLY A 155 1.75 13.98 4.66
C GLY A 155 2.95 13.04 4.71
N ARG A 156 3.45 12.69 5.90
CA ARG A 156 4.59 11.78 6.04
C ARG A 156 4.24 10.40 5.49
N GLY A 157 5.13 9.84 4.66
CA GLY A 157 4.92 8.56 4.00
C GLY A 157 3.95 8.58 2.81
N ALA A 158 3.39 9.74 2.41
CA ALA A 158 2.48 9.82 1.28
C ALA A 158 3.14 9.37 -0.04
N ALA A 159 4.41 9.70 -0.25
CA ALA A 159 5.17 9.30 -1.42
C ALA A 159 5.93 7.99 -1.20
N ASP A 160 6.53 7.81 -0.03
CA ASP A 160 7.36 6.67 0.34
C ASP A 160 6.86 6.04 1.65
N MET A 161 6.10 4.87 1.59
CA MET A 161 5.47 4.51 0.31
C MET A 161 3.97 4.16 0.48
N LYS A 162 3.30 4.73 1.51
CA LYS A 162 1.88 4.47 1.76
C LYS A 162 0.99 4.77 0.55
N GLY A 163 1.37 5.74 -0.29
CA GLY A 163 0.69 6.03 -1.55
C GLY A 163 0.76 4.89 -2.54
N GLY A 164 1.96 4.34 -2.77
CA GLY A 164 2.18 3.18 -3.64
C GLY A 164 1.52 1.91 -3.11
N LEU A 165 1.67 1.66 -1.80
CA LEU A 165 1.03 0.55 -1.12
C LEU A 165 -0.50 0.61 -1.26
N MET A 166 -1.10 1.77 -0.99
CA MET A 166 -2.55 1.94 -1.11
C MET A 166 -3.01 1.84 -2.57
N ALA A 167 -2.22 2.32 -3.54
CA ALA A 167 -2.55 2.18 -4.96
C ALA A 167 -2.65 0.70 -5.37
N SER A 168 -1.76 -0.15 -4.86
CA SER A 168 -1.78 -1.60 -5.10
C SER A 168 -3.04 -2.25 -4.53
N VAL A 169 -3.39 -1.92 -3.28
CA VAL A 169 -4.62 -2.41 -2.63
C VAL A 169 -5.86 -1.93 -3.39
N MET A 170 -5.89 -0.66 -3.79
CA MET A 170 -7.02 -0.08 -4.52
C MET A 170 -7.15 -0.65 -5.94
N ALA A 171 -6.07 -1.10 -6.57
CA ALA A 171 -6.15 -1.78 -7.87
C ALA A 171 -6.96 -3.08 -7.77
N VAL A 172 -6.74 -3.89 -6.74
CA VAL A 172 -7.55 -5.09 -6.48
C VAL A 172 -9.02 -4.73 -6.19
N ARG A 173 -9.23 -3.72 -5.34
CA ARG A 173 -10.59 -3.23 -5.03
C ARG A 173 -11.32 -2.73 -6.27
N LEU A 174 -10.61 -2.05 -7.16
CA LEU A 174 -11.16 -1.52 -8.41
C LEU A 174 -11.60 -2.65 -9.34
N LEU A 175 -10.80 -3.69 -9.52
CA LEU A 175 -11.16 -4.86 -10.30
C LEU A 175 -12.44 -5.51 -9.76
N LYS A 176 -12.49 -5.78 -8.46
CA LYS A 176 -13.68 -6.37 -7.80
C LYS A 176 -14.90 -5.47 -7.94
N GLY A 177 -14.76 -4.17 -7.72
CA GLY A 177 -15.85 -3.19 -7.86
C GLY A 177 -16.38 -3.06 -9.29
N ALA A 178 -15.52 -3.22 -10.28
CA ALA A 178 -15.90 -3.28 -11.69
C ALA A 178 -16.46 -4.66 -12.10
N GLY A 179 -16.50 -5.66 -11.22
CA GLY A 179 -16.92 -7.02 -11.53
C GLY A 179 -16.00 -7.70 -12.57
N ILE A 180 -14.71 -7.35 -12.55
CA ILE A 180 -13.71 -7.96 -13.42
C ILE A 180 -12.97 -9.00 -12.58
N SER A 181 -13.02 -10.25 -13.03
CA SER A 181 -12.32 -11.35 -12.35
C SER A 181 -10.81 -11.13 -12.36
N ILE A 182 -10.15 -11.48 -11.28
CA ILE A 182 -8.70 -11.58 -11.22
C ILE A 182 -8.33 -12.78 -12.09
N PRO A 183 -7.44 -12.61 -13.08
CA PRO A 183 -7.08 -13.69 -13.99
C PRO A 183 -6.26 -14.77 -13.32
#